data_4526984429cc836f73ecaa5ff1b6ad9a
#
_entry.id   4526984429cc836f73ecaa5ff1b6ad9a
#
_cell.length_a   1.000
_cell.length_b   1.000
_cell.length_c   1.000
_cell.angle_alpha   90.00
_cell.angle_beta   90.00
_cell.angle_gamma   90.00
#
_symmetry.space_group_name_H-M   'P 1'
#
loop_
_entity.id
_entity.type
_entity.pdbx_description
1 polymer ?
#
loop_
_entity_poly.entity_id
_entity_poly.type
_entity_poly.pdbx_seq_one_letter_code
_entity_poly.pdbx_strand_id
1 'polypeptide(L)'
;STTTAEAAGHSGGNSGMGGDILYRYGNPESYRRGNSTDQVLFAQHDVQWIEEGFLDAGKLMIFNNGNGREPLYSSVDVIEPPINGSRYSIDDTKPFGPENLSWTWDIGIEMYASAISGSTRLANGNTLITFGMQGTLIEVDYAGKVVWKYISPVNNLGIMSQGDSIFTGNGNKVFKVSRHDPMEPALRERDLTPRNYIEQWTDNCPGVESIPFDKDGDGCIDDSDNDGI
;
A
#
# COMPACT_ATOMS: atom_id res chain seq x y z
N SER A 1 -17.03 12.76 21.20
CA SER A 1 -16.86 13.65 20.06
C SER A 1 -16.53 15.07 20.53
N THR A 2 -15.83 15.82 19.73
CA THR A 2 -15.53 17.24 19.97
C THR A 2 -16.44 18.07 19.08
N THR A 3 -17.15 19.05 19.63
CA THR A 3 -17.97 19.99 18.85
C THR A 3 -17.09 20.98 18.11
N THR A 4 -17.63 21.68 17.11
CA THR A 4 -16.89 22.71 16.36
C THR A 4 -16.43 23.85 17.29
N ALA A 5 -17.25 24.22 18.29
CA ALA A 5 -16.90 25.26 19.26
C ALA A 5 -15.73 24.82 20.16
N GLU A 6 -15.74 23.59 20.64
CA GLU A 6 -14.63 23.02 21.44
C GLU A 6 -13.35 22.88 20.59
N ALA A 7 -13.48 22.47 19.31
CA ALA A 7 -12.34 22.34 18.41
C ALA A 7 -11.64 23.65 18.07
N ALA A 8 -12.32 24.78 18.24
CA ALA A 8 -11.73 26.12 18.06
C ALA A 8 -10.85 26.57 19.23
N GLY A 9 -10.84 25.83 20.35
CA GLY A 9 -10.09 26.15 21.56
C GLY A 9 -9.14 25.02 21.99
N HIS A 10 -8.55 25.19 23.15
CA HIS A 10 -7.58 24.26 23.75
C HIS A 10 -8.19 23.44 24.92
N SER A 11 -9.51 23.42 25.05
CA SER A 11 -10.21 22.74 26.14
C SER A 11 -11.55 22.17 25.67
N GLY A 12 -12.10 21.22 26.43
CA GLY A 12 -13.36 20.54 26.07
C GLY A 12 -13.18 19.35 25.14
N GLY A 13 -14.29 18.78 24.70
CA GLY A 13 -14.31 17.53 23.94
C GLY A 13 -13.93 16.29 24.76
N ASN A 14 -13.94 15.12 24.15
CA ASN A 14 -13.64 13.86 24.83
C ASN A 14 -12.24 13.79 25.43
N SER A 15 -11.27 14.43 24.80
CA SER A 15 -9.89 14.48 25.29
C SER A 15 -9.66 15.56 26.36
N GLY A 16 -10.58 16.52 26.49
CA GLY A 16 -10.41 17.72 27.31
C GLY A 16 -9.40 18.73 26.74
N MET A 17 -8.96 18.54 25.51
CA MET A 17 -7.91 19.34 24.83
C MET A 17 -8.45 20.13 23.64
N GLY A 18 -9.76 20.19 23.47
CA GLY A 18 -10.38 20.90 22.34
C GLY A 18 -9.93 20.39 20.99
N GLY A 19 -9.38 21.27 20.18
CA GLY A 19 -8.82 20.97 18.85
C GLY A 19 -7.32 20.74 18.80
N ASP A 20 -6.66 20.62 19.95
CA ASP A 20 -5.22 20.38 20.01
C ASP A 20 -4.83 19.02 19.41
N ILE A 21 -3.64 18.97 18.83
CA ILE A 21 -3.07 17.72 18.30
C ILE A 21 -2.69 16.83 19.49
N LEU A 22 -3.34 15.69 19.59
CA LEU A 22 -3.16 14.76 20.72
C LEU A 22 -1.97 13.82 20.54
N TYR A 23 -1.59 13.53 19.28
CA TYR A 23 -0.57 12.54 18.97
C TYR A 23 0.13 12.88 17.65
N ARG A 24 1.42 12.62 17.60
CA ARG A 24 2.27 12.71 16.40
C ARG A 24 3.19 11.52 16.35
N TYR A 25 3.53 11.09 15.13
CA TYR A 25 4.48 10.01 14.90
C TYR A 25 5.25 10.26 13.61
N GLY A 26 6.50 9.79 13.55
CA GLY A 26 7.27 9.71 12.33
C GLY A 26 8.45 10.67 12.21
N ASN A 27 8.29 11.95 12.58
CA ASN A 27 9.40 12.92 12.58
C ASN A 27 9.42 13.73 13.88
N PRO A 28 10.17 13.29 14.89
CA PRO A 28 10.26 13.94 16.20
C PRO A 28 10.82 15.35 16.17
N GLU A 29 11.69 15.67 15.22
CA GLU A 29 12.23 17.02 15.07
C GLU A 29 11.13 18.06 14.83
N SER A 30 10.07 17.69 14.09
CA SER A 30 8.95 18.58 13.77
C SER A 30 8.15 19.06 14.99
N TYR A 31 8.29 18.40 16.13
CA TYR A 31 7.66 18.76 17.40
C TYR A 31 8.64 18.86 18.58
N ARG A 32 9.94 19.06 18.28
CA ARG A 32 11.02 19.36 19.23
C ARG A 32 11.27 18.27 20.28
N ARG A 33 11.12 16.98 19.89
CA ARG A 33 11.37 15.81 20.76
C ARG A 33 12.36 14.83 20.16
N GLY A 34 13.28 15.34 19.36
CA GLY A 34 14.31 14.55 18.69
C GLY A 34 15.00 15.38 17.63
N ASN A 35 15.77 14.72 16.79
CA ASN A 35 16.49 15.30 15.67
C ASN A 35 16.24 14.50 14.37
N SER A 36 16.91 14.86 13.28
CA SER A 36 16.70 14.22 11.97
C SER A 36 17.02 12.73 11.94
N THR A 37 17.87 12.23 12.85
CA THR A 37 18.19 10.78 12.92
C THR A 37 17.09 9.96 13.58
N ASP A 38 16.17 10.59 14.27
CA ASP A 38 15.00 9.95 14.90
C ASP A 38 13.80 9.85 13.96
N GLN A 39 13.93 10.35 12.72
CA GLN A 39 12.86 10.26 11.74
C GLN A 39 12.67 8.83 11.25
N VAL A 40 11.43 8.33 11.29
CA VAL A 40 11.06 6.98 10.87
C VAL A 40 10.09 6.96 9.67
N LEU A 41 9.32 8.03 9.46
CA LEU A 41 8.42 8.17 8.31
C LEU A 41 8.94 9.23 7.33
N PHE A 42 8.99 8.85 6.04
CA PHE A 42 9.56 9.66 4.97
C PHE A 42 8.54 9.79 3.83
N ALA A 43 7.88 10.95 3.73
CA ALA A 43 6.86 11.26 2.72
C ALA A 43 5.73 10.20 2.65
N GLN A 44 5.28 9.74 3.79
CA GLN A 44 4.26 8.69 3.95
C GLN A 44 2.93 9.07 3.31
N HIS A 45 2.21 8.04 2.85
CA HIS A 45 0.85 8.14 2.34
C HIS A 45 -0.07 7.13 3.04
N ASP A 46 -1.37 7.33 2.87
CA ASP A 46 -2.41 6.35 3.20
C ASP A 46 -2.36 5.83 4.64
N VAL A 47 -2.29 6.74 5.59
CA VAL A 47 -2.41 6.39 7.02
C VAL A 47 -3.87 6.07 7.33
N GLN A 48 -4.13 4.85 7.83
CA GLN A 48 -5.47 4.42 8.16
C GLN A 48 -5.49 3.52 9.41
N TRP A 49 -6.61 3.57 10.14
CA TRP A 49 -6.89 2.59 11.17
C TRP A 49 -7.21 1.24 10.53
N ILE A 50 -6.65 0.17 11.07
CA ILE A 50 -7.08 -1.19 10.73
C ILE A 50 -8.41 -1.42 11.42
N GLU A 51 -9.44 -1.73 10.64
CA GLU A 51 -10.82 -1.87 11.12
C GLU A 51 -11.00 -3.06 12.04
N GLU A 52 -12.03 -3.00 12.88
CA GLU A 52 -12.40 -4.10 13.75
C GLU A 52 -12.76 -5.34 12.93
N GLY A 53 -12.32 -6.51 13.40
CA GLY A 53 -12.50 -7.78 12.70
C GLY A 53 -11.34 -8.18 11.79
N PHE A 54 -10.41 -7.27 11.50
CA PHE A 54 -9.20 -7.58 10.76
C PHE A 54 -8.00 -7.86 11.69
N LEU A 55 -7.02 -8.56 11.18
CA LEU A 55 -5.76 -8.78 11.91
C LEU A 55 -5.08 -7.44 12.19
N ASP A 56 -4.61 -7.23 13.42
CA ASP A 56 -4.07 -5.95 13.92
C ASP A 56 -5.12 -4.82 14.07
N ALA A 57 -6.40 -5.15 14.21
CA ALA A 57 -7.46 -4.16 14.44
C ALA A 57 -7.10 -3.15 15.54
N GLY A 58 -7.43 -1.88 15.31
CA GLY A 58 -7.15 -0.78 16.24
C GLY A 58 -5.72 -0.24 16.17
N LYS A 59 -4.89 -0.77 15.30
CA LYS A 59 -3.56 -0.20 14.96
C LYS A 59 -3.63 0.67 13.71
N LEU A 60 -2.60 1.48 13.48
CA LEU A 60 -2.45 2.30 12.27
C LEU A 60 -1.56 1.57 11.27
N MET A 61 -2.03 1.47 10.03
CA MET A 61 -1.25 1.03 8.88
C MET A 61 -0.84 2.24 8.05
N ILE A 62 0.40 2.28 7.60
CA ILE A 62 1.02 3.44 6.95
C ILE A 62 1.83 2.94 5.75
N PHE A 63 1.61 3.48 4.57
CA PHE A 63 2.55 3.31 3.46
C PHE A 63 3.66 4.37 3.59
N ASN A 64 4.85 3.93 3.96
CA ASN A 64 6.02 4.78 4.13
C ASN A 64 6.82 4.80 2.82
N ASN A 65 6.65 5.87 2.04
CA ASN A 65 7.27 5.97 0.72
C ASN A 65 8.80 5.90 0.75
N GLY A 66 9.42 6.35 1.85
CA GLY A 66 10.87 6.33 1.98
C GLY A 66 11.60 7.43 1.20
N ASN A 67 10.86 8.46 0.72
CA ASN A 67 11.47 9.56 -0.03
C ASN A 67 12.30 10.45 0.91
N GLY A 68 13.62 10.39 0.75
CA GLY A 68 14.59 11.02 1.66
C GLY A 68 15.21 10.08 2.68
N ARG A 69 14.87 8.78 2.66
CA ARG A 69 15.54 7.73 3.43
C ARG A 69 16.80 7.25 2.70
N GLU A 70 17.80 6.83 3.43
CA GLU A 70 19.00 6.18 2.89
C GLU A 70 19.21 4.79 3.53
N PRO A 71 19.24 3.71 2.73
CA PRO A 71 18.96 3.64 1.29
C PRO A 71 17.49 3.91 0.95
N LEU A 72 17.19 4.27 -0.31
CA LEU A 72 15.82 4.48 -0.79
C LEU A 72 15.08 3.15 -0.87
N TYR A 73 13.99 3.01 -0.14
CA TYR A 73 13.01 1.92 -0.26
C TYR A 73 11.67 2.35 0.36
N SER A 74 10.59 1.73 -0.07
CA SER A 74 9.27 1.91 0.54
C SER A 74 8.93 0.75 1.43
N SER A 75 8.18 1.02 2.52
CA SER A 75 7.69 -0.01 3.44
C SER A 75 6.20 0.18 3.74
N VAL A 76 5.56 -0.89 4.18
CA VAL A 76 4.28 -0.82 4.87
C VAL A 76 4.54 -1.05 6.34
N ASP A 77 4.22 -0.07 7.15
CA ASP A 77 4.49 -0.07 8.58
C ASP A 77 3.18 -0.10 9.37
N VAL A 78 3.09 -0.97 10.37
CA VAL A 78 1.96 -1.03 11.31
C VAL A 78 2.44 -0.64 12.69
N ILE A 79 1.79 0.37 13.27
CA ILE A 79 2.09 0.86 14.61
C ILE A 79 0.89 0.70 15.54
N GLU A 80 1.16 0.48 16.80
CA GLU A 80 0.18 0.49 17.87
C GLU A 80 0.30 1.80 18.68
N PRO A 81 -0.53 2.81 18.39
CA PRO A 81 -0.47 4.07 19.10
C PRO A 81 -0.74 3.84 20.60
N PRO A 82 -0.04 4.54 21.51
CA PRO A 82 -0.18 4.33 22.96
C PRO A 82 -1.47 4.96 23.50
N ILE A 83 -2.62 4.44 23.08
CA ILE A 83 -3.95 4.93 23.44
C ILE A 83 -4.20 4.71 24.94
N ASN A 84 -4.71 5.74 25.62
CA ASN A 84 -5.13 5.71 27.00
C ASN A 84 -6.48 6.44 27.16
N GLY A 85 -7.55 5.69 27.08
CA GLY A 85 -8.91 6.25 27.06
C GLY A 85 -9.13 7.14 25.83
N SER A 86 -9.38 8.43 26.07
CA SER A 86 -9.56 9.44 25.01
C SER A 86 -8.30 10.23 24.65
N ARG A 87 -7.15 9.81 25.16
CA ARG A 87 -5.84 10.44 24.97
C ARG A 87 -4.79 9.39 24.60
N TYR A 88 -3.54 9.83 24.53
CA TYR A 88 -2.37 8.99 24.31
C TYR A 88 -1.43 9.11 25.50
N SER A 89 -0.80 7.99 25.89
CA SER A 89 0.27 7.98 26.89
C SER A 89 1.53 8.54 26.21
N ILE A 90 1.99 9.69 26.70
CA ILE A 90 3.14 10.41 26.16
C ILE A 90 4.14 10.68 27.27
N ASP A 91 5.42 10.48 26.98
CA ASP A 91 6.53 10.95 27.79
C ASP A 91 6.95 12.33 27.22
N ASP A 92 6.88 13.37 28.04
CA ASP A 92 7.17 14.73 27.61
C ASP A 92 8.65 14.95 27.24
N THR A 93 9.51 14.02 27.58
CA THR A 93 10.96 14.10 27.34
C THR A 93 11.43 13.29 26.12
N LYS A 94 10.55 12.46 25.53
CA LYS A 94 10.87 11.54 24.43
C LYS A 94 10.02 11.79 23.18
N PRO A 95 10.44 11.28 22.01
CA PRO A 95 9.54 11.14 20.88
C PRO A 95 8.26 10.38 21.26
N PHE A 96 7.17 10.66 20.58
CA PHE A 96 5.96 9.88 20.76
C PHE A 96 6.17 8.46 20.27
N GLY A 97 5.86 7.48 21.11
CA GLY A 97 5.90 6.07 20.77
C GLY A 97 4.84 5.66 19.72
N PRO A 98 4.84 4.42 19.30
CA PRO A 98 5.68 3.33 19.82
C PRO A 98 7.13 3.41 19.34
N GLU A 99 8.05 2.82 20.09
CA GLU A 99 9.46 2.70 19.70
C GLU A 99 9.64 1.61 18.61
N ASN A 100 8.77 0.60 18.61
CA ASN A 100 8.85 -0.54 17.69
C ASN A 100 7.58 -0.63 16.85
N LEU A 101 7.75 -1.04 15.58
CA LEU A 101 6.65 -1.39 14.70
C LEU A 101 6.01 -2.70 15.16
N SER A 102 4.68 -2.81 15.09
CA SER A 102 3.98 -4.06 15.32
C SER A 102 4.17 -5.04 14.17
N TRP A 103 4.28 -4.54 12.96
CA TRP A 103 4.57 -5.28 11.74
C TRP A 103 5.16 -4.32 10.71
N THR A 104 6.04 -4.84 9.86
CA THR A 104 6.57 -4.10 8.72
C THR A 104 6.82 -5.05 7.55
N TRP A 105 6.72 -4.53 6.35
CA TRP A 105 7.05 -5.25 5.13
C TRP A 105 7.73 -4.31 4.13
N ASP A 106 8.82 -4.79 3.55
CA ASP A 106 9.51 -4.18 2.41
C ASP A 106 10.24 -5.27 1.61
N ILE A 107 10.68 -4.95 0.41
CA ILE A 107 11.60 -5.76 -0.40
C ILE A 107 12.81 -4.93 -0.82
N GLY A 108 13.18 -3.98 0.00
CA GLY A 108 14.35 -3.13 -0.22
C GLY A 108 14.20 -2.23 -1.44
N ILE A 109 15.34 -1.95 -2.07
CA ILE A 109 15.44 -1.05 -3.23
C ILE A 109 14.68 -1.55 -4.48
N GLU A 110 14.33 -2.83 -4.54
CA GLU A 110 13.61 -3.42 -5.68
C GLU A 110 12.24 -2.77 -5.90
N MET A 111 11.60 -2.28 -4.83
CA MET A 111 10.32 -1.61 -4.88
C MET A 111 10.36 -0.28 -4.12
N TYR A 112 10.54 0.79 -4.88
CA TYR A 112 10.55 2.15 -4.34
C TYR A 112 9.51 3.02 -5.05
N ALA A 113 8.55 3.53 -4.30
CA ALA A 113 7.52 4.46 -4.79
C ALA A 113 7.67 5.81 -4.08
N SER A 114 8.24 6.80 -4.75
CA SER A 114 8.55 8.12 -4.17
C SER A 114 7.33 8.94 -3.73
N ALA A 115 6.13 8.58 -4.19
CA ALA A 115 4.88 9.30 -3.92
C ALA A 115 3.66 8.38 -4.11
N ILE A 116 2.47 8.90 -3.80
CA ILE A 116 1.19 8.16 -3.85
C ILE A 116 1.32 6.79 -3.17
N SER A 117 0.57 5.75 -3.61
CA SER A 117 0.67 4.42 -3.00
C SER A 117 -0.20 4.25 -1.75
N GLY A 118 -0.36 3.02 -1.30
CA GLY A 118 -1.15 2.72 -0.12
C GLY A 118 -1.16 1.24 0.20
N SER A 119 -1.78 0.89 1.31
CA SER A 119 -1.89 -0.49 1.75
C SER A 119 -3.21 -0.71 2.49
N THR A 120 -3.72 -1.94 2.47
CA THR A 120 -4.96 -2.30 3.16
C THR A 120 -4.85 -3.71 3.73
N ARG A 121 -5.22 -3.89 5.00
CA ARG A 121 -5.36 -5.22 5.59
C ARG A 121 -6.61 -5.88 5.03
N LEU A 122 -6.50 -7.13 4.61
CA LEU A 122 -7.58 -7.93 4.06
C LEU A 122 -8.20 -8.86 5.11
N ALA A 123 -9.42 -9.30 4.86
CA ALA A 123 -10.15 -10.19 5.77
C ALA A 123 -9.47 -11.54 6.02
N ASN A 124 -8.66 -12.01 5.05
CA ASN A 124 -7.86 -13.23 5.19
C ASN A 124 -6.55 -13.04 5.99
N GLY A 125 -6.31 -11.82 6.50
CA GLY A 125 -5.09 -11.46 7.24
C GLY A 125 -3.93 -11.00 6.36
N ASN A 126 -4.04 -11.11 5.04
CA ASN A 126 -3.04 -10.61 4.11
C ASN A 126 -3.07 -9.08 4.02
N THR A 127 -2.08 -8.51 3.37
CA THR A 127 -2.01 -7.06 3.09
C THR A 127 -1.96 -6.84 1.59
N LEU A 128 -2.91 -6.09 1.06
CA LEU A 128 -2.87 -5.58 -0.31
C LEU A 128 -2.07 -4.28 -0.32
N ILE A 129 -1.05 -4.21 -1.17
CA ILE A 129 -0.11 -3.09 -1.27
C ILE A 129 -0.15 -2.54 -2.69
N THR A 130 -0.29 -1.23 -2.80
CA THR A 130 -0.24 -0.50 -4.07
C THR A 130 1.08 0.27 -4.15
N PHE A 131 1.99 -0.12 -5.03
CA PHE A 131 3.13 0.68 -5.44
C PHE A 131 2.70 1.60 -6.57
N GLY A 132 2.16 2.75 -6.19
CA GLY A 132 1.39 3.59 -7.11
C GLY A 132 2.20 4.17 -8.26
N MET A 133 3.47 4.50 -8.03
CA MET A 133 4.34 5.06 -9.07
C MET A 133 4.65 4.04 -10.18
N GLN A 134 4.63 2.74 -9.86
CA GLN A 134 4.89 1.63 -10.78
C GLN A 134 3.61 0.94 -11.25
N GLY A 135 2.42 1.38 -10.78
CA GLY A 135 1.16 0.69 -11.05
C GLY A 135 1.16 -0.78 -10.66
N THR A 136 1.99 -1.15 -9.69
CA THR A 136 2.18 -2.53 -9.25
C THR A 136 1.40 -2.77 -7.96
N LEU A 137 0.59 -3.82 -7.98
CA LEU A 137 -0.21 -4.28 -6.85
C LEU A 137 0.37 -5.60 -6.35
N ILE A 138 0.55 -5.71 -5.05
CA ILE A 138 1.09 -6.91 -4.42
C ILE A 138 0.19 -7.29 -3.25
N GLU A 139 -0.13 -8.57 -3.11
CA GLU A 139 -0.69 -9.12 -1.88
C GLU A 139 0.38 -9.94 -1.18
N VAL A 140 0.56 -9.67 0.10
CA VAL A 140 1.50 -10.41 0.95
C VAL A 140 0.76 -11.05 2.12
N ASP A 141 1.16 -12.26 2.50
CA ASP A 141 0.68 -12.87 3.74
C ASP A 141 1.33 -12.19 4.96
N TYR A 142 0.87 -12.56 6.16
CA TYR A 142 1.38 -11.95 7.39
C TYR A 142 2.86 -12.27 7.67
N ALA A 143 3.36 -13.36 7.12
CA ALA A 143 4.78 -13.73 7.19
C ALA A 143 5.66 -12.96 6.18
N GLY A 144 5.05 -12.15 5.31
CA GLY A 144 5.75 -11.31 4.34
C GLY A 144 5.97 -11.98 2.98
N LYS A 145 5.40 -13.18 2.75
CA LYS A 145 5.50 -13.85 1.46
C LYS A 145 4.53 -13.23 0.46
N VAL A 146 5.02 -12.86 -0.72
CA VAL A 146 4.17 -12.43 -1.85
C VAL A 146 3.33 -13.62 -2.32
N VAL A 147 2.01 -13.46 -2.28
CA VAL A 147 1.03 -14.48 -2.69
C VAL A 147 0.30 -14.11 -3.98
N TRP A 148 0.33 -12.84 -4.35
CA TRP A 148 -0.25 -12.34 -5.60
C TRP A 148 0.42 -11.05 -6.04
N LYS A 149 0.54 -10.85 -7.35
CA LYS A 149 1.08 -9.64 -7.98
C LYS A 149 0.30 -9.32 -9.24
N TYR A 150 0.04 -8.05 -9.46
CA TYR A 150 -0.58 -7.52 -10.67
C TYR A 150 0.09 -6.20 -11.07
N ILE A 151 0.29 -5.99 -12.35
CA ILE A 151 0.80 -4.74 -12.90
C ILE A 151 -0.31 -4.14 -13.76
N SER A 152 -0.67 -2.88 -13.51
CA SER A 152 -1.70 -2.19 -14.27
C SER A 152 -1.27 -2.04 -15.74
N PRO A 153 -2.03 -2.58 -16.70
CA PRO A 153 -1.70 -2.46 -18.11
C PRO A 153 -2.22 -1.16 -18.73
N VAL A 154 -2.59 -0.17 -17.91
CA VAL A 154 -3.13 1.11 -18.38
C VAL A 154 -2.19 2.23 -17.97
N ASN A 155 -1.74 3.02 -18.92
CA ASN A 155 -0.95 4.22 -18.71
C ASN A 155 -1.69 5.47 -19.20
N ASN A 156 -1.05 6.64 -19.15
CA ASN A 156 -1.66 7.90 -19.60
C ASN A 156 -1.83 8.04 -21.13
N LEU A 157 -1.33 7.08 -21.92
CA LEU A 157 -1.56 7.00 -23.38
C LEU A 157 -2.67 5.99 -23.71
N GLY A 158 -3.11 5.17 -22.77
CA GLY A 158 -4.15 4.17 -22.97
C GLY A 158 -3.74 2.78 -22.49
N ILE A 159 -4.33 1.77 -23.13
CA ILE A 159 -4.05 0.36 -22.83
C ILE A 159 -2.71 -0.02 -23.46
N MET A 160 -1.87 -0.68 -22.67
CA MET A 160 -0.55 -1.16 -23.08
C MET A 160 -0.67 -2.49 -23.83
N SER A 161 0.28 -2.75 -24.70
CA SER A 161 0.50 -4.08 -25.27
C SER A 161 1.30 -4.94 -24.30
N GLN A 162 1.10 -6.26 -24.36
CA GLN A 162 1.90 -7.19 -23.59
C GLN A 162 3.38 -7.07 -23.97
N GLY A 163 4.26 -7.09 -22.97
CA GLY A 163 5.69 -6.86 -23.18
C GLY A 163 6.12 -5.39 -23.25
N ASP A 164 5.19 -4.44 -23.26
CA ASP A 164 5.53 -3.03 -23.22
C ASP A 164 6.27 -2.67 -21.94
N SER A 165 7.31 -1.82 -22.07
CA SER A 165 8.02 -1.30 -20.90
C SER A 165 7.16 -0.31 -20.12
N ILE A 166 6.88 -0.63 -18.85
CA ILE A 166 6.13 0.22 -17.92
C ILE A 166 6.91 1.46 -17.43
N PHE A 167 8.21 1.51 -17.68
CA PHE A 167 9.11 2.54 -17.10
C PHE A 167 9.42 3.70 -18.06
N THR A 168 8.81 3.78 -19.21
CA THR A 168 8.95 4.93 -20.09
C THR A 168 7.97 6.02 -19.69
N GLY A 169 8.44 7.20 -19.33
CA GLY A 169 7.79 8.48 -18.91
C GLY A 169 6.26 8.66 -18.83
N ASN A 170 5.49 7.76 -19.40
CA ASN A 170 4.04 7.70 -19.44
C ASN A 170 3.47 6.64 -18.47
N GLY A 171 4.13 6.41 -17.36
CA GLY A 171 3.91 5.31 -16.45
C GLY A 171 2.44 4.99 -16.09
N ASN A 172 2.20 3.73 -15.81
CA ASN A 172 0.94 3.12 -15.42
C ASN A 172 0.55 3.43 -13.95
N LYS A 173 0.72 4.68 -13.54
CA LYS A 173 0.50 5.12 -12.15
C LYS A 173 -0.92 4.83 -11.68
N VAL A 174 -1.04 4.26 -10.49
CA VAL A 174 -2.29 4.01 -9.78
C VAL A 174 -2.22 4.67 -8.41
N PHE A 175 -3.19 5.51 -8.06
CA PHE A 175 -3.15 6.22 -6.80
C PHE A 175 -3.24 5.26 -5.61
N LYS A 176 -4.29 4.45 -5.58
CA LYS A 176 -4.57 3.41 -4.58
C LYS A 176 -5.57 2.42 -5.16
N VAL A 177 -5.55 1.18 -4.67
CA VAL A 177 -6.58 0.18 -4.97
C VAL A 177 -7.21 -0.34 -3.68
N SER A 178 -8.44 -0.83 -3.82
CA SER A 178 -9.16 -1.53 -2.77
C SER A 178 -9.69 -2.85 -3.30
N ARG A 179 -9.74 -3.87 -2.45
CA ARG A 179 -10.40 -5.13 -2.76
C ARG A 179 -11.78 -5.11 -2.16
N HIS A 180 -12.77 -5.47 -2.95
CA HIS A 180 -14.16 -5.60 -2.54
C HIS A 180 -14.57 -7.06 -2.52
N ASP A 181 -15.35 -7.47 -1.53
CA ASP A 181 -15.94 -8.80 -1.48
C ASP A 181 -17.03 -8.88 -2.56
N PRO A 182 -17.05 -9.92 -3.42
CA PRO A 182 -18.13 -10.14 -4.37
C PRO A 182 -19.53 -10.19 -3.74
N MET A 183 -19.62 -10.52 -2.46
CA MET A 183 -20.87 -10.56 -1.71
C MET A 183 -21.32 -9.22 -1.11
N GLU A 184 -20.53 -8.16 -1.28
CA GLU A 184 -20.97 -6.82 -0.90
C GLU A 184 -22.28 -6.44 -1.58
N PRO A 185 -23.17 -5.68 -0.90
CA PRO A 185 -24.49 -5.33 -1.45
C PRO A 185 -24.45 -4.69 -2.84
N ALA A 186 -23.40 -3.94 -3.14
CA ALA A 186 -23.22 -3.28 -4.44
C ALA A 186 -22.76 -4.23 -5.56
N LEU A 187 -22.23 -5.40 -5.23
CA LEU A 187 -21.59 -6.33 -6.18
C LEU A 187 -22.33 -7.65 -6.33
N ARG A 188 -22.99 -8.15 -5.28
CA ARG A 188 -23.59 -9.49 -5.21
C ARG A 188 -24.59 -9.82 -6.32
N GLU A 189 -25.20 -8.79 -6.95
CA GLU A 189 -26.17 -8.94 -8.05
C GLU A 189 -25.54 -8.58 -9.42
N ARG A 190 -24.22 -8.35 -9.47
CA ARG A 190 -23.52 -8.04 -10.70
C ARG A 190 -22.92 -9.30 -11.32
N ASP A 191 -22.88 -9.35 -12.64
CA ASP A 191 -22.06 -10.32 -13.36
C ASP A 191 -20.58 -9.95 -13.20
N LEU A 192 -19.87 -10.70 -12.35
CA LEU A 192 -18.45 -10.55 -12.08
C LEU A 192 -17.60 -11.58 -12.84
N THR A 193 -18.19 -12.25 -13.81
CA THR A 193 -17.46 -13.21 -14.66
C THR A 193 -16.26 -12.51 -15.32
N PRO A 194 -15.04 -13.06 -15.17
CA PRO A 194 -13.86 -12.52 -15.85
C PRO A 194 -14.11 -12.42 -17.37
N ARG A 195 -13.66 -11.33 -17.94
CA ARG A 195 -13.71 -11.10 -19.38
C ARG A 195 -12.31 -11.24 -19.97
N ASN A 196 -12.13 -10.82 -21.22
CA ASN A 196 -10.83 -10.86 -21.90
C ASN A 196 -9.78 -10.00 -21.14
N TYR A 197 -8.53 -10.21 -21.46
CA TYR A 197 -7.41 -9.41 -20.97
C TYR A 197 -7.65 -7.91 -21.25
N ILE A 198 -7.19 -7.05 -20.34
CA ILE A 198 -7.28 -5.59 -20.52
C ILE A 198 -6.20 -5.13 -21.49
N GLU A 199 -4.98 -5.66 -21.37
CA GLU A 199 -3.85 -5.38 -22.26
C GLU A 199 -4.11 -5.88 -23.68
N GLN A 200 -3.50 -5.20 -24.65
CA GLN A 200 -3.49 -5.65 -26.01
C GLN A 200 -2.57 -6.85 -26.15
N TRP A 201 -3.14 -7.96 -26.52
CA TRP A 201 -2.41 -9.20 -26.76
C TRP A 201 -2.15 -9.32 -28.26
N THR A 202 -0.89 -9.48 -28.65
CA THR A 202 -0.50 -9.89 -29.99
C THR A 202 -0.20 -11.37 -29.96
N ASP A 203 -1.13 -12.19 -30.42
CA ASP A 203 -0.93 -13.63 -30.58
C ASP A 203 -0.20 -13.87 -31.93
N ASN A 204 1.08 -14.19 -31.83
CA ASN A 204 1.93 -14.47 -33.00
C ASN A 204 1.72 -15.90 -33.51
N CYS A 205 1.10 -16.79 -32.72
CA CYS A 205 0.81 -18.18 -33.06
C CYS A 205 -0.68 -18.51 -32.91
N PRO A 206 -1.60 -17.85 -33.63
CA PRO A 206 -3.03 -18.03 -33.45
C PRO A 206 -3.44 -19.49 -33.68
N GLY A 207 -4.13 -20.07 -32.68
CA GLY A 207 -4.58 -21.46 -32.71
C GLY A 207 -3.65 -22.46 -32.04
N VAL A 208 -2.58 -21.97 -31.40
CA VAL A 208 -1.71 -22.77 -30.51
C VAL A 208 -2.12 -22.48 -29.05
N GLU A 209 -2.46 -23.52 -28.28
CA GLU A 209 -2.62 -23.38 -26.82
C GLU A 209 -1.23 -23.29 -26.19
N SER A 210 -0.71 -22.07 -26.00
CA SER A 210 0.64 -21.83 -25.47
C SER A 210 0.71 -21.79 -23.94
N ILE A 211 -0.38 -21.48 -23.25
CA ILE A 211 -0.42 -21.47 -21.79
C ILE A 211 -0.39 -22.92 -21.23
N PRO A 212 0.56 -23.28 -20.33
CA PRO A 212 1.44 -22.44 -19.52
C PRO A 212 2.88 -22.26 -20.04
N PHE A 213 3.16 -22.53 -21.26
CA PHE A 213 4.51 -22.62 -21.86
C PHE A 213 4.97 -21.35 -22.58
N ASP A 214 4.14 -20.32 -22.62
CA ASP A 214 4.39 -19.00 -23.18
C ASP A 214 4.97 -18.10 -22.08
N LYS A 215 6.29 -17.95 -22.03
CA LYS A 215 6.99 -17.18 -20.99
C LYS A 215 7.12 -15.70 -21.31
N ASP A 216 7.21 -15.37 -22.60
CA ASP A 216 7.34 -14.00 -23.06
C ASP A 216 6.00 -13.36 -23.45
N GLY A 217 4.94 -14.17 -23.51
CA GLY A 217 3.57 -13.73 -23.72
C GLY A 217 3.28 -13.34 -25.16
N ASP A 218 3.96 -13.93 -26.13
CA ASP A 218 3.75 -13.65 -27.56
C ASP A 218 2.72 -14.58 -28.24
N GLY A 219 2.11 -15.48 -27.46
CA GLY A 219 1.11 -16.45 -27.94
C GLY A 219 1.71 -17.73 -28.51
N CYS A 220 3.01 -17.85 -28.52
CA CYS A 220 3.72 -19.05 -28.95
C CYS A 220 4.20 -19.89 -27.76
N ILE A 221 4.48 -21.15 -28.00
CA ILE A 221 5.15 -21.99 -26.99
C ILE A 221 6.64 -21.66 -27.01
N ASP A 222 7.19 -21.24 -25.87
CA ASP A 222 8.62 -21.04 -25.72
C ASP A 222 9.38 -22.38 -25.72
N ASP A 223 10.41 -22.42 -26.52
CA ASP A 223 11.39 -23.52 -26.49
C ASP A 223 12.21 -23.41 -25.20
N SER A 224 11.78 -24.13 -24.15
CA SER A 224 12.36 -24.04 -22.81
C SER A 224 13.67 -24.79 -22.65
N ASP A 225 14.00 -25.69 -23.55
CA ASP A 225 15.20 -26.54 -23.53
C ASP A 225 16.14 -26.25 -24.71
N ASN A 226 15.76 -25.35 -25.61
CA ASN A 226 16.55 -24.90 -26.75
C ASN A 226 16.85 -26.05 -27.75
N ASP A 227 15.95 -27.01 -27.91
CA ASP A 227 16.11 -28.15 -28.82
C ASP A 227 15.57 -27.86 -30.25
N GLY A 228 14.89 -26.73 -30.43
CA GLY A 228 14.37 -26.26 -31.70
C GLY A 228 13.08 -26.95 -32.15
N ILE A 229 12.30 -27.51 -31.21
CA ILE A 229 11.00 -28.13 -31.45
C ILE A 229 9.90 -27.39 -30.69
#